data_4f1ecb9badd58d5be72c8f79dd72538d
#
_entry.id   4f1ecb9badd58d5be72c8f79dd72538d
#
_cell.length_a   1.000
_cell.length_b   1.000
_cell.length_c   1.000
_cell.angle_alpha   90.00
_cell.angle_beta   90.00
_cell.angle_gamma   90.00
#
_symmetry.space_group_name_H-M   'P 1'
#
loop_
_entity.id
_entity.type
_entity.pdbx_description
1 polymer ?
#
loop_
_entity_poly.entity_id
_entity_poly.type
_entity_poly.pdbx_seq_one_letter_code
_entity_poly.pdbx_strand_id
1 'polypeptide(L)'
;MSGGVNVNQEQSTIRNFVQIGLFGGLFWGSIWYFLHIFSFTEAGPNYFLLPFAFGDWKEGVWGNVLGIVCMGLLSILVALLYKALFKKFEGVLPGILYGLFWWAVLFLGMGIMAPVIKSALHLPKETIITTACIFILYGVFISYSVAFEANNTNRGEGLEKTNYSNK
;
A
#
# COMPACT_ATOMS: atom_id res chain seq x y z
N MET A 1 -37.76 -1.98 7.76
CA MET A 1 -36.95 -2.75 6.77
C MET A 1 -35.82 -1.88 6.18
N SER A 2 -34.98 -1.24 7.00
CA SER A 2 -33.91 -0.33 6.52
C SER A 2 -32.48 -0.91 6.63
N GLY A 3 -32.36 -2.19 7.01
CA GLY A 3 -31.04 -2.82 7.20
C GLY A 3 -30.34 -3.31 5.94
N GLY A 4 -31.05 -3.56 4.84
CA GLY A 4 -30.47 -4.17 3.65
C GLY A 4 -29.68 -3.21 2.74
N VAL A 5 -30.05 -1.93 2.72
CA VAL A 5 -29.41 -0.93 1.85
C VAL A 5 -28.04 -0.53 2.38
N ASN A 6 -27.90 -0.38 3.69
CA ASN A 6 -26.61 -0.02 4.31
C ASN A 6 -25.55 -1.11 4.17
N VAL A 7 -25.93 -2.38 4.26
CA VAL A 7 -24.99 -3.52 4.14
C VAL A 7 -24.40 -3.60 2.75
N ASN A 8 -25.20 -3.40 1.71
CA ASN A 8 -24.73 -3.47 0.33
C ASN A 8 -23.79 -2.31 -0.05
N GLN A 9 -24.03 -1.10 0.49
CA GLN A 9 -23.16 0.05 0.27
C GLN A 9 -21.83 -0.09 1.02
N GLU A 10 -21.88 -0.57 2.26
CA GLU A 10 -20.68 -0.81 3.05
C GLU A 10 -19.78 -1.88 2.41
N GLN A 11 -20.37 -2.96 1.90
CA GLN A 11 -19.64 -4.01 1.15
C GLN A 11 -19.04 -3.49 -0.15
N SER A 12 -19.76 -2.65 -0.91
CA SER A 12 -19.22 -2.07 -2.14
C SER A 12 -18.03 -1.14 -1.86
N THR A 13 -18.12 -0.37 -0.80
CA THR A 13 -17.06 0.53 -0.35
C THR A 13 -15.81 -0.24 0.06
N ILE A 14 -15.94 -1.28 0.89
CA ILE A 14 -14.80 -2.12 1.30
C ILE A 14 -14.15 -2.77 0.08
N ARG A 15 -14.94 -3.29 -0.85
CA ARG A 15 -14.44 -3.89 -2.10
C ARG A 15 -13.58 -2.92 -2.90
N ASN A 16 -14.01 -1.67 -3.01
CA ASN A 16 -13.27 -0.63 -3.74
C ASN A 16 -11.93 -0.31 -3.05
N PHE A 17 -11.88 -0.24 -1.71
CA PHE A 17 -10.62 -0.07 -0.98
C PHE A 17 -9.69 -1.27 -1.14
N VAL A 18 -10.22 -2.48 -1.17
CA VAL A 18 -9.42 -3.69 -1.45
C VAL A 18 -8.83 -3.63 -2.87
N GLN A 19 -9.62 -3.21 -3.86
CA GLN A 19 -9.13 -3.03 -5.24
C GLN A 19 -8.05 -1.95 -5.33
N ILE A 20 -8.23 -0.80 -4.69
CA ILE A 20 -7.24 0.28 -4.64
C ILE A 20 -5.95 -0.22 -4.00
N GLY A 21 -6.04 -0.92 -2.87
CA GLY A 21 -4.89 -1.47 -2.18
C GLY A 21 -4.15 -2.49 -3.06
N LEU A 22 -4.87 -3.47 -3.60
CA LEU A 22 -4.29 -4.52 -4.44
C LEU A 22 -3.61 -3.95 -5.68
N PHE A 23 -4.32 -3.09 -6.42
CA PHE A 23 -3.76 -2.45 -7.61
C PHE A 23 -2.54 -1.58 -7.28
N GLY A 24 -2.63 -0.77 -6.22
CA GLY A 24 -1.51 0.05 -5.76
C GLY A 24 -0.29 -0.79 -5.41
N GLY A 25 -0.45 -1.86 -4.62
CA GLY A 25 0.65 -2.74 -4.24
C GLY A 25 1.29 -3.46 -5.42
N LEU A 26 0.50 -3.99 -6.34
CA LEU A 26 1.01 -4.64 -7.56
C LEU A 26 1.72 -3.65 -8.47
N PHE A 27 1.13 -2.47 -8.71
CA PHE A 27 1.69 -1.45 -9.59
C PHE A 27 3.03 -0.91 -9.05
N TRP A 28 3.06 -0.48 -7.80
CA TRP A 28 4.28 0.07 -7.19
C TRP A 28 5.32 -1.01 -6.92
N GLY A 29 4.91 -2.24 -6.61
CA GLY A 29 5.80 -3.39 -6.52
C GLY A 29 6.47 -3.71 -7.85
N SER A 30 5.74 -3.61 -8.96
CA SER A 30 6.30 -3.77 -10.31
C SER A 30 7.29 -2.66 -10.64
N ILE A 31 6.99 -1.40 -10.30
CA ILE A 31 7.94 -0.29 -10.49
C ILE A 31 9.22 -0.54 -9.68
N TRP A 32 9.10 -0.98 -8.43
CA TRP A 32 10.26 -1.32 -7.61
C TRP A 32 11.09 -2.42 -8.25
N TYR A 33 10.45 -3.46 -8.80
CA TYR A 33 11.16 -4.52 -9.54
C TYR A 33 11.91 -3.99 -10.76
N PHE A 34 11.30 -3.09 -11.54
CA PHE A 34 11.98 -2.43 -12.65
C PHE A 34 13.23 -1.68 -12.19
N LEU A 35 13.12 -0.89 -11.13
CA LEU A 35 14.27 -0.16 -10.58
C LEU A 35 15.37 -1.09 -10.06
N HIS A 36 14.99 -2.26 -9.55
CA HIS A 36 15.94 -3.29 -9.16
C HIS A 36 16.67 -3.89 -10.37
N ILE A 37 15.96 -4.19 -11.47
CA ILE A 37 16.55 -4.70 -12.72
C ILE A 37 17.55 -3.68 -13.30
N PHE A 38 17.22 -2.40 -13.25
CA PHE A 38 18.10 -1.32 -13.73
C PHE A 38 19.21 -0.94 -12.73
N SER A 39 19.37 -1.69 -11.65
CA SER A 39 20.41 -1.47 -10.62
C SER A 39 20.31 -0.12 -9.89
N PHE A 40 19.16 0.53 -9.89
CA PHE A 40 18.90 1.70 -9.06
C PHE A 40 18.70 1.35 -7.57
N THR A 41 18.43 0.10 -7.27
CA THR A 41 18.27 -0.41 -5.90
C THR A 41 18.81 -1.83 -5.79
N GLU A 42 19.60 -2.11 -4.77
CA GLU A 42 20.06 -3.47 -4.45
C GLU A 42 18.91 -4.31 -3.85
N ALA A 43 17.98 -3.68 -3.15
CA ALA A 43 16.82 -4.34 -2.59
C ALA A 43 15.69 -4.41 -3.61
N GLY A 44 15.28 -5.61 -3.98
CA GLY A 44 14.10 -5.86 -4.83
C GLY A 44 12.85 -6.20 -4.01
N PRO A 45 11.69 -6.43 -4.65
CA PRO A 45 10.46 -6.87 -3.99
C PRO A 45 10.62 -8.18 -3.22
N ASN A 46 11.55 -9.05 -3.61
CA ASN A 46 11.93 -10.28 -2.90
C ASN A 46 12.41 -10.02 -1.47
N TYR A 47 12.79 -8.79 -1.14
CA TYR A 47 13.21 -8.40 0.20
C TYR A 47 12.16 -8.76 1.27
N PHE A 48 10.88 -8.70 0.93
CA PHE A 48 9.79 -9.12 1.79
C PHE A 48 9.76 -10.60 2.13
N LEU A 49 10.34 -11.44 1.27
CA LEU A 49 10.34 -12.88 1.44
C LEU A 49 11.53 -13.37 2.24
N LEU A 50 12.60 -12.56 2.34
CA LEU A 50 13.84 -12.97 2.98
C LEU A 50 13.68 -13.53 4.40
N PRO A 51 12.82 -12.97 5.28
CA PRO A 51 12.60 -13.51 6.62
C PRO A 51 11.81 -14.82 6.65
N PHE A 52 10.98 -15.09 5.62
CA PHE A 52 9.99 -16.17 5.64
C PHE A 52 10.30 -17.31 4.69
N ALA A 53 11.11 -17.07 3.66
CA ALA A 53 11.40 -18.06 2.63
C ALA A 53 12.78 -18.70 2.81
N PHE A 54 12.83 -20.02 2.70
CA PHE A 54 14.07 -20.80 2.71
C PHE A 54 14.42 -21.22 1.28
N GLY A 55 15.73 -21.16 0.93
CA GLY A 55 16.25 -21.57 -0.37
C GLY A 55 16.65 -20.42 -1.29
N ASP A 56 17.44 -20.72 -2.33
CA ASP A 56 18.06 -19.72 -3.22
C ASP A 56 17.09 -19.15 -4.28
N TRP A 57 15.95 -19.80 -4.49
CA TRP A 57 14.92 -19.38 -5.44
C TRP A 57 14.37 -17.97 -5.15
N LYS A 58 14.43 -17.54 -3.88
CA LYS A 58 13.95 -16.22 -3.42
C LYS A 58 14.76 -15.06 -4.01
N GLU A 59 16.01 -15.28 -4.40
CA GLU A 59 16.88 -14.28 -5.01
C GLU A 59 16.67 -14.13 -6.52
N GLY A 60 15.95 -15.07 -7.12
CA GLY A 60 15.63 -15.09 -8.54
C GLY A 60 14.39 -14.30 -8.94
N VAL A 61 14.00 -14.41 -10.20
CA VAL A 61 12.81 -13.80 -10.79
C VAL A 61 11.54 -14.23 -10.02
N TRP A 62 11.45 -15.50 -9.66
CA TRP A 62 10.29 -16.04 -8.92
C TRP A 62 10.13 -15.42 -7.52
N GLY A 63 11.26 -15.16 -6.84
CA GLY A 63 11.24 -14.46 -5.55
C GLY A 63 10.70 -13.04 -5.70
N ASN A 64 11.10 -12.32 -6.72
CA ASN A 64 10.61 -10.97 -6.99
C ASN A 64 9.11 -10.96 -7.36
N VAL A 65 8.66 -11.88 -8.22
CA VAL A 65 7.23 -12.00 -8.57
C VAL A 65 6.39 -12.29 -7.33
N LEU A 66 6.81 -13.25 -6.50
CA LEU A 66 6.10 -13.55 -5.26
C LEU A 66 6.15 -12.38 -4.27
N GLY A 67 7.27 -11.66 -4.22
CA GLY A 67 7.41 -10.41 -3.46
C GLY A 67 6.39 -9.35 -3.88
N ILE A 68 6.17 -9.15 -5.18
CA ILE A 68 5.15 -8.24 -5.71
C ILE A 68 3.74 -8.67 -5.27
N VAL A 69 3.44 -9.96 -5.33
CA VAL A 69 2.14 -10.49 -4.87
C VAL A 69 1.95 -10.25 -3.38
N CYS A 70 2.97 -10.51 -2.57
CA CYS A 70 2.95 -10.21 -1.12
C CYS A 70 2.75 -8.72 -0.86
N MET A 71 3.40 -7.84 -1.62
CA MET A 71 3.18 -6.39 -1.53
C MET A 71 1.73 -6.02 -1.87
N GLY A 72 1.14 -6.65 -2.89
CA GLY A 72 -0.27 -6.45 -3.24
C GLY A 72 -1.19 -6.79 -2.07
N LEU A 73 -0.96 -7.93 -1.41
CA LEU A 73 -1.75 -8.35 -0.25
C LEU A 73 -1.55 -7.43 0.97
N LEU A 74 -0.31 -7.08 1.28
CA LEU A 74 0.00 -6.12 2.35
C LEU A 74 -0.60 -4.75 2.07
N SER A 75 -0.62 -4.31 0.82
CA SER A 75 -1.18 -3.04 0.39
C SER A 75 -2.69 -2.94 0.64
N ILE A 76 -3.42 -4.04 0.59
CA ILE A 76 -4.84 -4.06 1.01
C ILE A 76 -4.97 -3.66 2.48
N LEU A 77 -4.14 -4.25 3.33
CA LEU A 77 -4.11 -3.91 4.76
C LEU A 77 -3.74 -2.44 4.96
N VAL A 78 -2.73 -1.96 4.24
CA VAL A 78 -2.26 -0.56 4.27
C VAL A 78 -3.38 0.39 3.87
N ALA A 79 -4.13 0.12 2.80
CA ALA A 79 -5.25 0.95 2.34
C ALA A 79 -6.39 0.98 3.38
N LEU A 80 -6.72 -0.16 3.99
CA LEU A 80 -7.75 -0.24 5.03
C LEU A 80 -7.32 0.50 6.30
N LEU A 81 -6.05 0.38 6.71
CA LEU A 81 -5.51 1.12 7.85
C LEU A 81 -5.49 2.63 7.58
N TYR A 82 -5.15 3.06 6.35
CA TYR A 82 -5.22 4.47 5.98
C TYR A 82 -6.64 5.01 6.16
N LYS A 83 -7.65 4.30 5.64
CA LYS A 83 -9.06 4.66 5.84
C LYS A 83 -9.42 4.79 7.32
N ALA A 84 -8.97 3.86 8.17
CA ALA A 84 -9.30 3.84 9.59
C ALA A 84 -8.64 4.99 10.37
N LEU A 85 -7.36 5.29 10.07
CA LEU A 85 -6.56 6.28 10.81
C LEU A 85 -6.76 7.71 10.29
N PHE A 86 -6.87 7.89 8.96
CA PHE A 86 -6.85 9.19 8.30
C PHE A 86 -8.21 9.62 7.73
N LYS A 87 -9.32 9.10 8.25
CA LYS A 87 -10.69 9.41 7.81
C LYS A 87 -11.00 10.92 7.78
N LYS A 88 -10.24 11.75 8.53
CA LYS A 88 -10.42 13.20 8.65
C LYS A 88 -9.36 14.05 7.94
N PHE A 89 -8.26 13.42 7.48
CA PHE A 89 -7.15 14.15 6.90
C PHE A 89 -7.14 13.95 5.38
N GLU A 90 -7.60 14.97 4.66
CA GLU A 90 -7.50 15.03 3.20
C GLU A 90 -6.23 15.79 2.82
N GLY A 91 -5.47 15.25 1.87
CA GLY A 91 -4.32 15.95 1.31
C GLY A 91 -3.11 15.09 1.00
N VAL A 92 -2.11 15.71 0.39
CA VAL A 92 -0.86 15.06 -0.03
C VAL A 92 0.07 14.80 1.16
N LEU A 93 0.10 15.70 2.14
CA LEU A 93 0.99 15.60 3.31
C LEU A 93 0.76 14.33 4.14
N PRO A 94 -0.49 13.95 4.50
CA PRO A 94 -0.74 12.68 5.18
C PRO A 94 -0.24 11.48 4.38
N GLY A 95 -0.36 11.52 3.04
CA GLY A 95 0.13 10.47 2.15
C GLY A 95 1.65 10.32 2.20
N ILE A 96 2.39 11.43 2.17
CA ILE A 96 3.85 11.43 2.27
C ILE A 96 4.31 10.83 3.61
N LEU A 97 3.74 11.31 4.71
CA LEU A 97 4.06 10.81 6.06
C LEU A 97 3.71 9.33 6.21
N TYR A 98 2.59 8.90 5.64
CA TYR A 98 2.16 7.51 5.67
C TYR A 98 3.08 6.60 4.86
N GLY A 99 3.52 7.04 3.68
CA GLY A 99 4.49 6.33 2.87
C GLY A 99 5.84 6.18 3.58
N LEU A 100 6.36 7.26 4.16
CA LEU A 100 7.59 7.24 4.95
C LEU A 100 7.47 6.35 6.19
N PHE A 101 6.34 6.38 6.87
CA PHE A 101 6.08 5.50 8.02
C PHE A 101 6.19 4.03 7.61
N TRP A 102 5.51 3.62 6.52
CA TRP A 102 5.58 2.25 6.05
C TRP A 102 6.96 1.86 5.54
N TRP A 103 7.68 2.78 4.88
CA TRP A 103 9.07 2.58 4.52
C TRP A 103 9.93 2.27 5.77
N ALA A 104 9.79 3.07 6.82
CA ALA A 104 10.52 2.88 8.06
C ALA A 104 10.14 1.54 8.72
N VAL A 105 8.86 1.22 8.83
CA VAL A 105 8.37 -0.05 9.41
C VAL A 105 8.97 -1.25 8.67
N LEU A 106 8.99 -1.21 7.34
CA LEU A 106 9.51 -2.33 6.55
C LEU A 106 11.02 -2.44 6.62
N PHE A 107 11.74 -1.36 6.33
CA PHE A 107 13.19 -1.41 6.27
C PHE A 107 13.87 -1.50 7.64
N LEU A 108 13.37 -0.82 8.65
CA LEU A 108 13.89 -0.93 10.02
C LEU A 108 13.35 -2.18 10.71
N GLY A 109 12.06 -2.50 10.54
CA GLY A 109 11.44 -3.67 11.15
C GLY A 109 12.04 -4.98 10.66
N MET A 110 12.28 -5.11 9.35
CA MET A 110 12.92 -6.29 8.78
C MET A 110 14.38 -6.45 9.23
N GLY A 111 15.12 -5.37 9.38
CA GLY A 111 16.48 -5.40 9.90
C GLY A 111 16.58 -5.92 11.35
N ILE A 112 15.51 -5.75 12.13
CA ILE A 112 15.42 -6.29 13.50
C ILE A 112 15.04 -7.78 13.48
N MET A 113 14.13 -8.17 12.59
CA MET A 113 13.61 -9.55 12.53
C MET A 113 14.59 -10.56 11.92
N ALA A 114 15.45 -10.13 11.03
CA ALA A 114 16.40 -11.01 10.35
C ALA A 114 17.80 -10.39 10.32
N PRO A 115 18.68 -10.75 11.25
CA PRO A 115 20.07 -10.25 11.30
C PRO A 115 20.90 -10.63 10.06
N VAL A 116 20.42 -11.57 9.26
CA VAL A 116 21.01 -11.96 7.95
C VAL A 116 20.77 -10.90 6.87
N ILE A 117 19.73 -10.06 7.05
CA ILE A 117 19.41 -8.99 6.11
C ILE A 117 20.24 -7.76 6.50
N LYS A 118 21.01 -7.21 5.55
CA LYS A 118 21.67 -5.92 5.76
C LYS A 118 20.61 -4.92 6.23
N SER A 119 20.75 -4.45 7.46
CA SER A 119 19.89 -3.39 8.00
C SER A 119 19.84 -2.23 7.01
N ALA A 120 18.72 -1.52 6.93
CA ALA A 120 18.58 -0.34 6.06
C ALA A 120 19.76 0.64 6.18
N LEU A 121 20.38 0.71 7.35
CA LEU A 121 21.55 1.55 7.63
C LEU A 121 22.83 1.10 6.92
N HIS A 122 22.89 -0.14 6.40
CA HIS A 122 24.04 -0.68 5.68
C HIS A 122 23.81 -0.79 4.16
N LEU A 123 22.64 -0.34 3.68
CA LEU A 123 22.34 -0.26 2.25
C LEU A 123 22.99 0.98 1.63
N PRO A 124 23.35 0.94 0.34
CA PRO A 124 23.80 2.11 -0.39
C PRO A 124 22.82 3.26 -0.30
N LYS A 125 23.32 4.49 -0.26
CA LYS A 125 22.48 5.69 -0.16
C LYS A 125 21.47 5.78 -1.31
N GLU A 126 21.87 5.35 -2.51
CA GLU A 126 21.04 5.27 -3.70
C GLU A 126 19.81 4.39 -3.46
N THR A 127 20.00 3.22 -2.87
CA THR A 127 18.91 2.29 -2.54
C THR A 127 17.96 2.90 -1.51
N ILE A 128 18.48 3.55 -0.46
CA ILE A 128 17.68 4.19 0.59
C ILE A 128 16.81 5.30 -0.01
N ILE A 129 17.41 6.19 -0.80
CA ILE A 129 16.71 7.32 -1.42
C ILE A 129 15.66 6.81 -2.41
N THR A 130 16.02 5.90 -3.29
CA THR A 130 15.13 5.36 -4.33
C THR A 130 13.93 4.66 -3.70
N THR A 131 14.16 3.80 -2.72
CA THR A 131 13.06 3.10 -2.03
C THR A 131 12.18 4.05 -1.23
N ALA A 132 12.76 5.04 -0.54
CA ALA A 132 11.99 6.07 0.17
C ALA A 132 11.09 6.86 -0.79
N CYS A 133 11.60 7.27 -1.97
CA CYS A 133 10.81 7.96 -2.99
C CYS A 133 9.65 7.09 -3.49
N ILE A 134 9.87 5.80 -3.75
CA ILE A 134 8.80 4.88 -4.16
C ILE A 134 7.71 4.81 -3.10
N PHE A 135 8.08 4.67 -1.83
CA PHE A 135 7.12 4.58 -0.73
C PHE A 135 6.37 5.89 -0.49
N ILE A 136 7.01 7.04 -0.68
CA ILE A 136 6.34 8.35 -0.65
C ILE A 136 5.28 8.42 -1.75
N LEU A 137 5.63 8.10 -2.99
CA LEU A 137 4.72 8.13 -4.11
C LEU A 137 3.56 7.13 -3.92
N TYR A 138 3.86 5.95 -3.43
CA TYR A 138 2.86 4.96 -3.04
C TYR A 138 1.91 5.50 -1.96
N GLY A 139 2.42 6.12 -0.91
CA GLY A 139 1.62 6.71 0.17
C GLY A 139 0.72 7.84 -0.33
N VAL A 140 1.22 8.71 -1.21
CA VAL A 140 0.42 9.75 -1.87
C VAL A 140 -0.68 9.13 -2.74
N PHE A 141 -0.37 8.09 -3.51
CA PHE A 141 -1.34 7.37 -4.32
C PHE A 141 -2.47 6.79 -3.47
N ILE A 142 -2.13 6.08 -2.38
CA ILE A 142 -3.12 5.50 -1.45
C ILE A 142 -3.96 6.61 -0.81
N SER A 143 -3.33 7.68 -0.33
CA SER A 143 -4.01 8.81 0.29
C SER A 143 -5.05 9.44 -0.65
N TYR A 144 -4.63 9.74 -1.88
CA TYR A 144 -5.50 10.34 -2.87
C TYR A 144 -6.65 9.41 -3.28
N SER A 145 -6.34 8.14 -3.56
CA SER A 145 -7.32 7.16 -4.01
C SER A 145 -8.37 6.87 -2.94
N VAL A 146 -7.94 6.74 -1.68
CA VAL A 146 -8.84 6.51 -0.55
C VAL A 146 -9.71 7.73 -0.26
N ALA A 147 -9.15 8.95 -0.30
CA ALA A 147 -9.91 10.18 -0.12
C ALA A 147 -10.95 10.37 -1.22
N PHE A 148 -10.58 10.11 -2.48
CA PHE A 148 -11.49 10.20 -3.62
C PHE A 148 -12.66 9.22 -3.48
N GLU A 149 -12.41 7.97 -3.11
CA GLU A 149 -13.46 6.97 -2.94
C GLU A 149 -14.37 7.30 -1.75
N ALA A 150 -13.80 7.78 -0.63
CA ALA A 150 -14.58 8.21 0.54
C ALA A 150 -15.52 9.37 0.19
N ASN A 151 -15.07 10.34 -0.59
CA ASN A 151 -15.88 11.47 -1.05
C ASN A 151 -17.01 11.04 -1.98
N ASN A 152 -16.75 10.09 -2.90
CA ASN A 152 -17.76 9.54 -3.79
C ASN A 152 -18.86 8.80 -3.02
N THR A 153 -18.49 8.03 -2.01
CA THR A 153 -19.44 7.32 -1.15
C THR A 153 -20.35 8.30 -0.39
N ASN A 154 -19.77 9.34 0.21
CA ASN A 154 -20.54 10.37 0.95
C ASN A 154 -21.50 11.15 0.03
N ARG A 155 -21.10 11.40 -1.21
CA ARG A 155 -21.93 12.09 -2.21
C ARG A 155 -23.10 11.23 -2.66
N GLY A 156 -22.89 9.94 -2.84
CA GLY A 156 -23.95 8.96 -3.14
C GLY A 156 -25.02 8.92 -2.05
N GLU A 157 -24.60 8.84 -0.79
CA GLU A 157 -25.51 8.85 0.37
C GLU A 157 -26.31 10.16 0.47
N GLY A 158 -25.71 11.30 0.15
CA GLY A 158 -26.38 12.60 0.17
C GLY A 158 -27.51 12.69 -0.87
N LEU A 159 -27.27 12.24 -2.07
CA LEU A 159 -28.27 12.24 -3.15
C LEU A 159 -29.44 11.27 -2.87
N GLU A 160 -29.15 10.12 -2.28
CA GLU A 160 -30.17 9.14 -1.93
C GLU A 160 -31.11 9.68 -0.83
N LYS A 161 -30.56 10.29 0.23
CA LYS A 161 -31.36 10.93 1.28
C LYS A 161 -32.25 12.05 0.75
N THR A 162 -31.78 12.84 -0.19
CA THR A 162 -32.57 13.92 -0.81
C THR A 162 -33.72 13.38 -1.63
N ASN A 163 -33.54 12.27 -2.34
CA ASN A 163 -34.61 11.64 -3.13
C ASN A 163 -35.73 11.03 -2.24
N TYR A 164 -35.39 10.51 -1.07
CA TYR A 164 -36.38 9.99 -0.12
C TYR A 164 -37.16 11.10 0.62
N SER A 165 -36.53 12.28 0.81
CA SER A 165 -37.19 13.42 1.47
C SER A 165 -38.17 14.17 0.57
N ASN A 166 -38.08 13.99 -0.76
CA ASN A 166 -38.94 14.65 -1.75
C ASN A 166 -40.10 13.77 -2.26
N LYS A 167 -40.31 12.59 -1.69
CA LYS A 167 -41.48 11.72 -1.89
C LYS A 167 -42.39 11.70 -0.67
#